data_6da8390d91db9df25205ac014ff4110f
#
_entry.id   6da8390d91db9df25205ac014ff4110f
#
_cell.length_a   1.000
_cell.length_b   1.000
_cell.length_c   1.000
_cell.angle_alpha   90.00
_cell.angle_beta   90.00
_cell.angle_gamma   90.00
#
_symmetry.space_group_name_H-M   'P 1'
#
loop_
_entity.id
_entity.type
_entity.pdbx_description
1 polymer ?
#
loop_
_entity_poly.entity_id
_entity_poly.type
_entity_poly.pdbx_seq_one_letter_code
_entity_poly.pdbx_strand_id
1 'polypeptide(L)'
;MVGQKACIEHVVEAYKLAGITDLSIIVGWKKHAILDYFGSGKRLGVHITYLVQDEREGLAKAVEVGKKTMGNEPFAVILGDNFFYPKTFLKDIITFHEDMQSDCTVGVFQVDDPSPYGVIKPDGQRILDFVEKPKKEDAPSNLACAGIYVFSFLIFDAIAKTKKDARGEYQLTDSIKIMVDEGKKVLFKKLKGKHIDIGSPGKLKEANDFFAGYVTE
;
A
#
# COMPACT_ATOMS: atom_id res chain seq x y z
N MET A 1 10.89 1.08 15.22
CA MET A 1 9.88 0.34 15.99
C MET A 1 8.73 1.28 16.30
N VAL A 2 7.47 0.81 16.20
CA VAL A 2 6.28 1.50 16.70
C VAL A 2 5.77 0.69 17.88
N GLY A 3 5.75 1.29 19.07
CA GLY A 3 5.68 0.54 20.31
C GLY A 3 6.86 -0.43 20.42
N GLN A 4 6.56 -1.69 20.67
CA GLN A 4 7.59 -2.75 20.80
C GLN A 4 7.76 -3.59 19.52
N LYS A 5 7.11 -3.22 18.40
CA LYS A 5 7.06 -3.98 17.14
C LYS A 5 7.70 -3.21 15.98
N ALA A 6 8.25 -3.94 15.02
CA ALA A 6 8.64 -3.32 13.76
C ALA A 6 7.40 -2.77 13.04
N CYS A 7 7.53 -1.66 12.28
CA CYS A 7 6.40 -1.08 11.54
C CYS A 7 5.71 -2.14 10.67
N ILE A 8 6.47 -2.88 9.91
CA ILE A 8 5.96 -3.97 9.05
C ILE A 8 5.26 -5.10 9.83
N GLU A 9 5.51 -5.28 11.14
CA GLU A 9 4.75 -6.26 11.95
C GLU A 9 3.31 -5.80 12.16
N HIS A 10 3.05 -4.49 12.27
CA HIS A 10 1.69 -3.97 12.29
C HIS A 10 0.94 -4.23 10.98
N VAL A 11 1.66 -4.22 9.85
CA VAL A 11 1.10 -4.60 8.54
C VAL A 11 0.76 -6.10 8.50
N VAL A 12 1.66 -6.97 8.98
CA VAL A 12 1.41 -8.42 9.08
C VAL A 12 0.18 -8.71 9.96
N GLU A 13 0.04 -7.99 11.07
CA GLU A 13 -1.14 -8.11 11.95
C GLU A 13 -2.44 -7.69 11.24
N ALA A 14 -2.40 -6.66 10.40
CA ALA A 14 -3.57 -6.25 9.62
C ALA A 14 -4.00 -7.32 8.61
N TYR A 15 -3.05 -7.97 7.92
CA TYR A 15 -3.33 -9.11 7.05
C TYR A 15 -3.98 -10.26 7.83
N LYS A 16 -3.41 -10.61 8.98
CA LYS A 16 -3.96 -11.67 9.84
C LYS A 16 -5.38 -11.35 10.31
N LEU A 17 -5.66 -10.10 10.70
CA LEU A 17 -7.02 -9.65 11.07
C LEU A 17 -7.99 -9.70 9.89
N ALA A 18 -7.51 -9.54 8.66
CA ALA A 18 -8.30 -9.71 7.45
C ALA A 18 -8.49 -11.21 7.06
N GLY A 19 -7.90 -12.15 7.80
CA GLY A 19 -7.97 -13.58 7.51
C GLY A 19 -6.94 -14.08 6.49
N ILE A 20 -5.96 -13.23 6.13
CA ILE A 20 -4.91 -13.58 5.17
C ILE A 20 -3.66 -14.01 5.93
N THR A 21 -3.23 -15.25 5.71
CA THR A 21 -2.10 -15.87 6.41
C THR A 21 -0.92 -16.22 5.52
N ASP A 22 -1.12 -16.26 4.20
CA ASP A 22 -0.05 -16.47 3.22
C ASP A 22 0.40 -15.14 2.67
N LEU A 23 1.63 -14.74 3.01
CA LEU A 23 2.16 -13.41 2.73
C LEU A 23 3.41 -13.51 1.87
N SER A 24 3.53 -12.62 0.87
CA SER A 24 4.78 -12.39 0.15
C SER A 24 5.37 -11.05 0.58
N ILE A 25 6.58 -11.06 1.14
CA ILE A 25 7.30 -9.83 1.49
C ILE A 25 8.37 -9.59 0.42
N ILE A 26 8.21 -8.50 -0.33
CA ILE A 26 9.21 -8.05 -1.29
C ILE A 26 10.30 -7.31 -0.54
N VAL A 27 11.52 -7.80 -0.64
CA VAL A 27 12.68 -7.27 0.07
C VAL A 27 13.79 -6.88 -0.92
N GLY A 28 14.62 -5.93 -0.52
CA GLY A 28 15.76 -5.46 -1.31
C GLY A 28 16.98 -5.24 -0.42
N TRP A 29 17.48 -4.02 -0.39
CA TRP A 29 18.63 -3.64 0.42
C TRP A 29 18.41 -3.95 1.92
N LYS A 30 19.44 -4.49 2.59
CA LYS A 30 19.37 -4.94 4.00
C LYS A 30 18.28 -5.99 4.27
N LYS A 31 17.94 -6.79 3.27
CA LYS A 31 16.91 -7.84 3.38
C LYS A 31 17.09 -8.76 4.60
N HIS A 32 18.33 -9.03 5.03
CA HIS A 32 18.62 -9.90 6.19
C HIS A 32 17.90 -9.43 7.47
N ALA A 33 17.81 -8.11 7.71
CA ALA A 33 17.12 -7.59 8.90
C ALA A 33 15.63 -7.96 8.95
N ILE A 34 14.98 -8.05 7.78
CA ILE A 34 13.58 -8.47 7.68
C ILE A 34 13.48 -10.00 7.84
N LEU A 35 14.36 -10.75 7.17
CA LEU A 35 14.37 -12.21 7.26
C LEU A 35 14.64 -12.68 8.70
N ASP A 36 15.63 -12.08 9.38
CA ASP A 36 16.00 -12.41 10.76
C ASP A 36 14.86 -12.07 11.74
N TYR A 37 14.16 -10.97 11.51
CA TYR A 37 13.04 -10.54 12.38
C TYR A 37 11.83 -11.45 12.29
N PHE A 38 11.43 -11.86 11.09
CA PHE A 38 10.19 -12.61 10.87
C PHE A 38 10.37 -14.12 10.75
N GLY A 39 11.55 -14.58 10.29
CA GLY A 39 11.76 -15.98 9.95
C GLY A 39 10.71 -16.48 8.96
N SER A 40 10.10 -17.62 9.22
CA SER A 40 9.01 -18.17 8.38
C SER A 40 7.63 -17.54 8.65
N GLY A 41 7.52 -16.61 9.60
CA GLY A 41 6.24 -16.04 10.05
C GLY A 41 5.52 -16.87 11.11
N LYS A 42 6.01 -18.07 11.46
CA LYS A 42 5.36 -18.98 12.40
C LYS A 42 5.05 -18.33 13.75
N ARG A 43 5.93 -17.47 14.26
CA ARG A 43 5.72 -16.73 15.53
C ARG A 43 4.45 -15.88 15.50
N LEU A 44 4.10 -15.36 14.32
CA LEU A 44 2.93 -14.50 14.12
C LEU A 44 1.69 -15.28 13.65
N GLY A 45 1.83 -16.59 13.38
CA GLY A 45 0.76 -17.43 12.86
C GLY A 45 0.44 -17.13 11.40
N VAL A 46 1.47 -16.79 10.61
CA VAL A 46 1.40 -16.58 9.16
C VAL A 46 2.52 -17.38 8.48
N HIS A 47 2.39 -17.57 7.18
CA HIS A 47 3.43 -18.12 6.31
C HIS A 47 4.01 -16.99 5.46
N ILE A 48 5.33 -16.81 5.47
CA ILE A 48 6.00 -15.72 4.74
C ILE A 48 6.90 -16.29 3.66
N THR A 49 6.64 -15.89 2.42
CA THR A 49 7.54 -16.07 1.27
C THR A 49 8.29 -14.76 1.03
N TYR A 50 9.60 -14.84 0.90
CA TYR A 50 10.43 -13.66 0.60
C TYR A 50 10.78 -13.63 -0.88
N LEU A 51 10.51 -12.50 -1.50
CA LEU A 51 10.83 -12.23 -2.90
C LEU A 51 11.83 -11.09 -2.96
N VAL A 52 12.85 -11.21 -3.79
CA VAL A 52 13.93 -10.21 -3.85
C VAL A 52 13.71 -9.30 -5.05
N GLN A 53 13.64 -7.99 -4.79
CA GLN A 53 13.81 -6.97 -5.79
C GLN A 53 15.30 -6.60 -5.82
N ASP A 54 16.02 -7.02 -6.85
CA ASP A 54 17.47 -6.80 -6.94
C ASP A 54 17.79 -5.33 -7.24
N GLU A 55 17.04 -4.70 -8.13
CA GLU A 55 17.22 -3.30 -8.53
C GLU A 55 16.06 -2.43 -8.02
N ARG A 56 16.37 -1.23 -7.52
CA ARG A 56 15.39 -0.26 -7.04
C ARG A 56 14.79 0.51 -8.21
N GLU A 57 13.95 -0.13 -8.99
CA GLU A 57 13.30 0.45 -10.15
C GLU A 57 11.92 1.07 -9.89
N GLY A 58 11.53 1.20 -8.65
CA GLY A 58 10.25 1.78 -8.24
C GLY A 58 9.21 0.74 -7.78
N LEU A 59 8.07 1.25 -7.30
CA LEU A 59 7.05 0.45 -6.62
C LEU A 59 6.30 -0.49 -7.57
N ALA A 60 6.06 -0.08 -8.82
CA ALA A 60 5.42 -0.96 -9.80
C ALA A 60 6.25 -2.23 -10.04
N LYS A 61 7.59 -2.08 -10.15
CA LYS A 61 8.48 -3.22 -10.31
C LYS A 61 8.56 -4.09 -9.05
N ALA A 62 8.46 -3.50 -7.86
CA ALA A 62 8.34 -4.29 -6.64
C ALA A 62 7.09 -5.17 -6.65
N VAL A 63 5.92 -4.62 -7.06
CA VAL A 63 4.68 -5.40 -7.19
C VAL A 63 4.83 -6.49 -8.27
N GLU A 64 5.49 -6.19 -9.40
CA GLU A 64 5.71 -7.16 -10.49
C GLU A 64 6.48 -8.41 -10.04
N VAL A 65 7.43 -8.26 -9.10
CA VAL A 65 8.18 -9.39 -8.51
C VAL A 65 7.23 -10.44 -7.92
N GLY A 66 6.09 -10.00 -7.37
CA GLY A 66 5.06 -10.87 -6.80
C GLY A 66 4.23 -11.64 -7.84
N LYS A 67 4.26 -11.28 -9.13
CA LYS A 67 3.36 -11.81 -10.16
C LYS A 67 3.27 -13.34 -10.18
N LYS A 68 4.40 -14.02 -10.02
CA LYS A 68 4.47 -15.49 -10.10
C LYS A 68 3.88 -16.20 -8.87
N THR A 69 3.74 -15.49 -7.75
CA THR A 69 3.25 -16.04 -6.48
C THR A 69 1.78 -15.72 -6.21
N MET A 70 1.20 -14.73 -6.92
CA MET A 70 -0.17 -14.26 -6.65
C MET A 70 -1.27 -15.06 -7.36
N GLY A 71 -0.93 -15.96 -8.29
CA GLY A 71 -1.96 -16.66 -9.11
C GLY A 71 -2.82 -15.66 -9.89
N ASN A 72 -4.10 -15.99 -10.11
CA ASN A 72 -5.07 -15.13 -10.81
C ASN A 72 -6.08 -14.48 -9.85
N GLU A 73 -5.97 -14.74 -8.55
CA GLU A 73 -6.89 -14.22 -7.55
C GLU A 73 -6.56 -12.74 -7.22
N PRO A 74 -7.55 -11.96 -6.77
CA PRO A 74 -7.30 -10.63 -6.25
C PRO A 74 -6.34 -10.70 -5.06
N PHE A 75 -5.48 -9.69 -4.91
CA PHE A 75 -4.50 -9.64 -3.84
C PHE A 75 -4.38 -8.23 -3.26
N ALA A 76 -4.02 -8.15 -1.98
CA ALA A 76 -3.78 -6.89 -1.31
C ALA A 76 -2.29 -6.57 -1.26
N VAL A 77 -1.96 -5.28 -1.38
CA VAL A 77 -0.61 -4.74 -1.25
C VAL A 77 -0.61 -3.64 -0.20
N ILE A 78 0.31 -3.71 0.76
CA ILE A 78 0.56 -2.65 1.75
C ILE A 78 2.05 -2.34 1.77
N LEU A 79 2.39 -1.06 1.76
CA LEU A 79 3.78 -0.61 1.91
C LEU A 79 4.24 -0.83 3.36
N GLY A 80 5.41 -1.43 3.54
CA GLY A 80 5.91 -1.88 4.84
C GLY A 80 6.30 -0.76 5.82
N ASP A 81 6.39 0.48 5.36
CA ASP A 81 6.66 1.69 6.13
C ASP A 81 5.38 2.46 6.54
N ASN A 82 4.22 1.97 6.14
CA ASN A 82 2.95 2.58 6.50
C ASN A 82 2.39 2.04 7.82
N PHE A 83 2.18 2.95 8.77
CA PHE A 83 1.40 2.69 9.97
C PHE A 83 -0.02 3.23 9.78
N PHE A 84 -1.03 2.40 10.01
CA PHE A 84 -2.43 2.82 9.95
C PHE A 84 -3.25 2.19 11.09
N TYR A 85 -4.29 2.91 11.47
CA TYR A 85 -5.23 2.49 12.51
C TYR A 85 -6.65 2.99 12.17
N PRO A 86 -7.70 2.17 12.34
CA PRO A 86 -7.67 0.79 12.82
C PRO A 86 -7.11 -0.20 11.77
N LYS A 87 -6.49 -1.28 12.24
CA LYS A 87 -5.95 -2.34 11.37
C LYS A 87 -7.03 -3.10 10.59
N THR A 88 -8.27 -3.07 11.07
CA THR A 88 -9.44 -3.64 10.39
C THR A 88 -9.71 -2.98 9.04
N PHE A 89 -9.13 -1.81 8.76
CA PHE A 89 -9.30 -1.14 7.48
C PHE A 89 -8.87 -2.01 6.29
N LEU A 90 -7.86 -2.89 6.47
CA LEU A 90 -7.50 -3.83 5.40
C LEU A 90 -8.65 -4.79 5.07
N LYS A 91 -9.32 -5.33 6.07
CA LYS A 91 -10.51 -6.16 5.86
C LYS A 91 -11.62 -5.36 5.18
N ASP A 92 -11.85 -4.12 5.63
CA ASP A 92 -12.89 -3.25 5.08
C ASP A 92 -12.66 -2.91 3.61
N ILE A 93 -11.40 -2.69 3.18
CA ILE A 93 -11.08 -2.38 1.79
C ILE A 93 -11.16 -3.62 0.90
N ILE A 94 -10.80 -4.81 1.42
CA ILE A 94 -10.94 -6.07 0.70
C ILE A 94 -12.42 -6.38 0.47
N THR A 95 -13.25 -6.36 1.52
CA THR A 95 -14.70 -6.56 1.40
C THR A 95 -15.31 -5.57 0.41
N PHE A 96 -14.91 -4.29 0.48
CA PHE A 96 -15.40 -3.29 -0.46
C PHE A 96 -14.98 -3.60 -1.91
N HIS A 97 -13.75 -4.07 -2.12
CA HIS A 97 -13.25 -4.46 -3.44
C HIS A 97 -14.09 -5.60 -4.04
N GLU A 98 -14.38 -6.61 -3.23
CA GLU A 98 -15.18 -7.79 -3.62
C GLU A 98 -16.64 -7.41 -3.90
N ASP A 99 -17.30 -6.71 -2.97
CA ASP A 99 -18.70 -6.28 -3.10
C ASP A 99 -18.91 -5.42 -4.35
N MET A 100 -17.95 -4.55 -4.62
CA MET A 100 -18.00 -3.65 -5.77
C MET A 100 -17.49 -4.32 -7.06
N GLN A 101 -16.92 -5.53 -7.00
CA GLN A 101 -16.29 -6.19 -8.15
C GLN A 101 -15.35 -5.23 -8.89
N SER A 102 -14.44 -4.58 -8.17
CA SER A 102 -13.52 -3.61 -8.74
C SER A 102 -12.26 -4.28 -9.27
N ASP A 103 -11.64 -3.66 -10.28
CA ASP A 103 -10.34 -4.12 -10.82
C ASP A 103 -9.18 -3.62 -9.96
N CYS A 104 -9.37 -2.48 -9.32
CA CYS A 104 -8.42 -1.89 -8.39
C CYS A 104 -9.18 -1.09 -7.32
N THR A 105 -8.79 -1.24 -6.05
CA THR A 105 -9.27 -0.40 -4.96
C THR A 105 -8.09 0.20 -4.22
N VAL A 106 -8.07 1.54 -4.13
CA VAL A 106 -7.01 2.31 -3.47
C VAL A 106 -7.49 2.77 -2.10
N GLY A 107 -6.74 2.48 -1.05
CA GLY A 107 -6.92 3.11 0.25
C GLY A 107 -6.43 4.55 0.21
N VAL A 108 -7.27 5.50 0.62
CA VAL A 108 -6.91 6.93 0.67
C VAL A 108 -7.18 7.52 2.04
N PHE A 109 -6.47 8.58 2.38
CA PHE A 109 -6.71 9.37 3.59
C PHE A 109 -6.68 10.85 3.25
N GLN A 110 -7.29 11.67 4.12
CA GLN A 110 -7.36 13.10 3.91
C GLN A 110 -6.15 13.80 4.51
N VAL A 111 -5.57 14.74 3.77
CA VAL A 111 -4.39 15.52 4.18
C VAL A 111 -4.59 17.02 3.97
N ASP A 112 -3.87 17.84 4.73
CA ASP A 112 -3.83 19.30 4.54
C ASP A 112 -2.85 19.71 3.44
N ASP A 113 -1.80 18.93 3.26
CA ASP A 113 -0.82 19.09 2.18
C ASP A 113 -0.66 17.78 1.40
N PRO A 114 -1.21 17.71 0.18
CA PRO A 114 -1.14 16.52 -0.66
C PRO A 114 0.19 16.36 -1.41
N SER A 115 1.06 17.38 -1.44
CA SER A 115 2.26 17.41 -2.30
C SER A 115 3.26 16.27 -2.08
N PRO A 116 3.41 15.64 -0.91
CA PRO A 116 4.33 14.50 -0.74
C PRO A 116 3.80 13.17 -1.27
N TYR A 117 2.53 13.09 -1.67
CA TYR A 117 1.81 11.84 -1.92
C TYR A 117 1.32 11.72 -3.37
N GLY A 118 1.00 10.51 -3.77
CA GLY A 118 0.10 10.29 -4.90
C GLY A 118 -1.32 10.72 -4.53
N VAL A 119 -1.97 11.52 -5.36
CA VAL A 119 -3.27 12.15 -5.10
C VAL A 119 -4.27 11.73 -6.16
N ILE A 120 -5.46 11.33 -5.73
CA ILE A 120 -6.53 10.92 -6.64
C ILE A 120 -7.41 12.10 -7.05
N LYS A 121 -7.95 12.05 -8.28
CA LYS A 121 -9.09 12.85 -8.72
C LYS A 121 -10.36 12.02 -8.59
N PRO A 122 -11.20 12.25 -7.56
CA PRO A 122 -12.38 11.43 -7.31
C PRO A 122 -13.60 11.87 -8.14
N ASP A 123 -14.47 10.89 -8.46
CA ASP A 123 -15.84 11.09 -8.89
C ASP A 123 -16.71 10.02 -8.21
N GLY A 124 -17.53 10.44 -7.23
CA GLY A 124 -18.19 9.50 -6.32
C GLY A 124 -17.17 8.62 -5.62
N GLN A 125 -17.20 7.31 -5.87
CA GLN A 125 -16.23 6.34 -5.39
C GLN A 125 -15.20 5.94 -6.47
N ARG A 126 -15.29 6.48 -7.68
CA ARG A 126 -14.34 6.21 -8.77
C ARG A 126 -13.13 7.14 -8.68
N ILE A 127 -12.01 6.63 -9.18
CA ILE A 127 -10.83 7.42 -9.47
C ILE A 127 -10.86 7.74 -10.95
N LEU A 128 -10.85 9.04 -11.29
CA LEU A 128 -10.78 9.52 -12.67
C LEU A 128 -9.36 9.79 -13.13
N ASP A 129 -8.47 10.11 -12.20
CA ASP A 129 -7.07 10.39 -12.48
C ASP A 129 -6.22 10.19 -11.23
N PHE A 130 -4.93 10.00 -11.43
CA PHE A 130 -3.94 9.85 -10.37
C PHE A 130 -2.73 10.73 -10.67
N VAL A 131 -2.35 11.61 -9.75
CA VAL A 131 -1.22 12.53 -9.92
C VAL A 131 -0.18 12.26 -8.84
N GLU A 132 1.03 11.85 -9.25
CA GLU A 132 2.12 11.59 -8.33
C GLU A 132 2.78 12.89 -7.90
N LYS A 133 2.78 13.15 -6.60
CA LYS A 133 3.43 14.29 -5.94
C LYS A 133 3.16 15.64 -6.64
N PRO A 134 1.89 16.04 -6.77
CA PRO A 134 1.55 17.32 -7.39
C PRO A 134 2.08 18.46 -6.54
N LYS A 135 2.23 19.66 -7.15
CA LYS A 135 2.30 20.87 -6.34
C LYS A 135 0.98 21.05 -5.59
N LYS A 136 1.01 21.67 -4.41
CA LYS A 136 -0.19 21.83 -3.57
C LYS A 136 -1.33 22.52 -4.31
N GLU A 137 -1.00 23.56 -5.09
CA GLU A 137 -1.94 24.33 -5.90
C GLU A 137 -2.52 23.58 -7.10
N ASP A 138 -1.81 22.55 -7.59
CA ASP A 138 -2.19 21.73 -8.76
C ASP A 138 -2.83 20.40 -8.36
N ALA A 139 -2.93 20.12 -7.04
CA ALA A 139 -3.46 18.87 -6.56
C ALA A 139 -4.96 18.73 -6.89
N PRO A 140 -5.39 17.60 -7.51
CA PRO A 140 -6.78 17.43 -7.94
C PRO A 140 -7.75 17.26 -6.77
N SER A 141 -7.25 16.94 -5.58
CA SER A 141 -7.99 16.82 -4.33
C SER A 141 -7.05 16.82 -3.13
N ASN A 142 -7.60 16.66 -1.92
CA ASN A 142 -6.84 16.40 -0.69
C ASN A 142 -6.89 14.92 -0.25
N LEU A 143 -7.21 14.02 -1.16
CA LEU A 143 -7.24 12.58 -0.91
C LEU A 143 -5.94 11.94 -1.39
N ALA A 144 -5.06 11.68 -0.44
CA ALA A 144 -3.75 11.08 -0.65
C ALA A 144 -3.82 9.55 -0.57
N CYS A 145 -2.98 8.88 -1.36
CA CYS A 145 -2.84 7.44 -1.33
C CYS A 145 -2.21 6.97 -0.01
N ALA A 146 -2.86 6.00 0.63
CA ALA A 146 -2.40 5.44 1.92
C ALA A 146 -1.37 4.31 1.76
N GLY A 147 -0.92 3.99 0.53
CA GLY A 147 -0.05 2.85 0.30
C GLY A 147 -0.72 1.49 0.61
N ILE A 148 -2.04 1.43 0.51
CA ILE A 148 -2.87 0.25 0.73
C ILE A 148 -3.72 0.05 -0.52
N TYR A 149 -3.60 -1.11 -1.13
CA TYR A 149 -4.26 -1.42 -2.40
C TYR A 149 -4.85 -2.82 -2.39
N VAL A 150 -5.92 -3.01 -3.15
CA VAL A 150 -6.41 -4.34 -3.55
C VAL A 150 -6.49 -4.34 -5.07
N PHE A 151 -5.86 -5.32 -5.70
CA PHE A 151 -5.77 -5.44 -7.16
C PHE A 151 -6.36 -6.74 -7.65
N SER A 152 -7.02 -6.69 -8.81
CA SER A 152 -7.14 -7.85 -9.68
C SER A 152 -5.81 -8.11 -10.40
N PHE A 153 -5.68 -9.26 -11.03
CA PHE A 153 -4.47 -9.62 -11.80
C PHE A 153 -4.17 -8.66 -12.97
N LEU A 154 -5.16 -7.85 -13.40
CA LEU A 154 -5.03 -6.87 -14.49
C LEU A 154 -3.99 -5.77 -14.20
N ILE A 155 -3.61 -5.55 -12.94
CA ILE A 155 -2.55 -4.60 -12.60
C ILE A 155 -1.23 -4.94 -13.28
N PHE A 156 -0.92 -6.23 -13.49
CA PHE A 156 0.32 -6.64 -14.13
C PHE A 156 0.39 -6.28 -15.61
N ASP A 157 -0.74 -6.19 -16.30
CA ASP A 157 -0.81 -5.72 -17.68
C ASP A 157 -0.57 -4.20 -17.75
N ALA A 158 -1.05 -3.46 -16.77
CA ALA A 158 -0.78 -2.04 -16.64
C ALA A 158 0.69 -1.77 -16.27
N ILE A 159 1.27 -2.55 -15.33
CA ILE A 159 2.70 -2.45 -14.97
C ILE A 159 3.60 -2.69 -16.19
N ALA A 160 3.27 -3.67 -17.04
CA ALA A 160 4.03 -3.94 -18.25
C ALA A 160 4.04 -2.76 -19.26
N LYS A 161 3.05 -1.87 -19.20
CA LYS A 161 2.93 -0.66 -20.03
C LYS A 161 3.48 0.60 -19.35
N THR A 162 3.77 0.54 -18.05
CA THR A 162 4.27 1.68 -17.28
C THR A 162 5.65 2.08 -17.75
N LYS A 163 5.92 3.38 -17.85
CA LYS A 163 7.22 3.94 -18.25
C LYS A 163 7.94 4.50 -17.02
N LYS A 164 9.26 4.61 -17.12
CA LYS A 164 10.06 5.28 -16.09
C LYS A 164 9.70 6.77 -16.02
N ASP A 165 9.53 7.27 -14.82
CA ASP A 165 9.38 8.70 -14.56
C ASP A 165 10.71 9.46 -14.74
N ALA A 166 10.72 10.77 -14.48
CA ALA A 166 11.92 11.61 -14.58
C ALA A 166 13.04 11.23 -13.61
N ARG A 167 12.72 10.43 -12.57
CA ARG A 167 13.70 9.87 -11.59
C ARG A 167 14.21 8.50 -11.99
N GLY A 168 13.72 7.94 -13.09
CA GLY A 168 14.08 6.62 -13.59
C GLY A 168 13.33 5.48 -12.90
N GLU A 169 12.22 5.76 -12.20
CA GLU A 169 11.42 4.78 -11.46
C GLU A 169 10.09 4.48 -12.14
N TYR A 170 9.63 3.23 -12.05
CA TYR A 170 8.29 2.82 -12.47
C TYR A 170 7.31 3.01 -11.30
N GLN A 171 6.48 4.05 -11.39
CA GLN A 171 5.52 4.39 -10.34
C GLN A 171 4.28 3.49 -10.42
N LEU A 172 3.82 2.98 -9.27
CA LEU A 172 2.58 2.20 -9.20
C LEU A 172 1.35 3.07 -9.49
N THR A 173 1.41 4.34 -9.13
CA THR A 173 0.38 5.34 -9.45
C THR A 173 0.18 5.51 -10.96
N ASP A 174 1.26 5.47 -11.75
CA ASP A 174 1.18 5.50 -13.22
C ASP A 174 0.55 4.22 -13.77
N SER A 175 0.83 3.06 -13.16
CA SER A 175 0.17 1.80 -13.53
C SER A 175 -1.33 1.85 -13.25
N ILE A 176 -1.74 2.41 -12.10
CA ILE A 176 -3.16 2.59 -11.75
C ILE A 176 -3.82 3.58 -12.72
N LYS A 177 -3.13 4.66 -13.10
CA LYS A 177 -3.62 5.59 -14.12
C LYS A 177 -3.87 4.91 -15.46
N ILE A 178 -2.97 4.03 -15.90
CA ILE A 178 -3.19 3.22 -17.11
C ILE A 178 -4.48 2.39 -16.98
N MET A 179 -4.74 1.78 -15.83
CA MET A 179 -6.01 1.05 -15.62
C MET A 179 -7.22 1.98 -15.75
N VAL A 180 -7.16 3.21 -15.23
CA VAL A 180 -8.22 4.22 -15.37
C VAL A 180 -8.43 4.57 -16.85
N ASP A 181 -7.35 4.87 -17.57
CA ASP A 181 -7.38 5.28 -18.98
C ASP A 181 -7.90 4.15 -19.88
N GLU A 182 -7.72 2.89 -19.49
CA GLU A 182 -8.27 1.70 -20.17
C GLU A 182 -9.72 1.36 -19.75
N GLY A 183 -10.36 2.23 -18.97
CA GLY A 183 -11.76 2.06 -18.57
C GLY A 183 -12.01 0.98 -17.51
N LYS A 184 -10.95 0.53 -16.81
CA LYS A 184 -11.09 -0.42 -15.71
C LYS A 184 -11.84 0.21 -14.53
N LYS A 185 -12.45 -0.64 -13.71
CA LYS A 185 -13.18 -0.18 -12.52
C LYS A 185 -12.22 0.08 -11.38
N VAL A 186 -11.66 1.28 -11.35
CA VAL A 186 -10.74 1.75 -10.32
C VAL A 186 -11.50 2.58 -9.29
N LEU A 187 -11.54 2.10 -8.04
CA LEU A 187 -12.28 2.70 -6.94
C LEU A 187 -11.34 3.10 -5.80
N PHE A 188 -11.85 3.91 -4.87
CA PHE A 188 -11.13 4.18 -3.63
C PHE A 188 -12.01 3.98 -2.40
N LYS A 189 -11.36 3.67 -1.27
CA LYS A 189 -11.99 3.64 0.06
C LYS A 189 -11.22 4.55 1.00
N LYS A 190 -11.93 5.49 1.65
CA LYS A 190 -11.32 6.41 2.60
C LYS A 190 -11.10 5.74 3.95
N LEU A 191 -9.86 5.78 4.44
CA LEU A 191 -9.50 5.39 5.80
C LEU A 191 -10.13 6.39 6.80
N LYS A 192 -10.92 5.86 7.70
CA LYS A 192 -11.44 6.59 8.86
C LYS A 192 -10.54 6.29 10.04
N GLY A 193 -9.52 7.11 10.25
CA GLY A 193 -8.55 6.89 11.32
C GLY A 193 -7.21 7.53 11.04
N LYS A 194 -6.16 6.99 11.65
CA LYS A 194 -4.80 7.52 11.54
C LYS A 194 -4.02 6.77 10.45
N HIS A 195 -3.30 7.52 9.64
CA HIS A 195 -2.29 7.02 8.71
C HIS A 195 -1.01 7.82 8.90
N ILE A 196 0.13 7.13 8.95
CA ILE A 196 1.46 7.73 9.09
C ILE A 196 2.42 6.95 8.19
N ASP A 197 3.02 7.61 7.22
CA ASP A 197 4.16 7.12 6.45
C ASP A 197 5.43 7.35 7.29
N ILE A 198 6.08 6.25 7.71
CA ILE A 198 7.26 6.28 8.59
C ILE A 198 8.54 6.46 7.76
N GLY A 199 8.57 7.47 6.90
CA GLY A 199 9.72 7.82 6.06
C GLY A 199 10.77 8.70 6.76
N SER A 200 10.53 9.16 8.01
CA SER A 200 11.45 10.03 8.75
C SER A 200 11.40 9.79 10.26
N PRO A 201 12.47 10.19 11.01
CA PRO A 201 12.48 10.09 12.48
C PRO A 201 11.30 10.82 13.15
N GLY A 202 10.89 11.98 12.61
CA GLY A 202 9.74 12.74 13.13
C GLY A 202 8.43 11.98 12.97
N LYS A 203 8.23 11.32 11.82
CA LYS A 203 7.06 10.48 11.56
C LYS A 203 7.05 9.20 12.40
N LEU A 204 8.23 8.62 12.66
CA LEU A 204 8.34 7.51 13.59
C LEU A 204 7.96 7.93 15.01
N LYS A 205 8.37 9.13 15.45
CA LYS A 205 7.95 9.67 16.76
C LYS A 205 6.44 9.88 16.80
N GLU A 206 5.85 10.50 15.77
CA GLU A 206 4.40 10.68 15.66
C GLU A 206 3.63 9.35 15.79
N ALA A 207 4.11 8.28 15.12
CA ALA A 207 3.49 6.96 15.20
C ALA A 207 3.59 6.36 16.61
N ASN A 208 4.73 6.55 17.31
CA ASN A 208 4.88 6.08 18.68
C ASN A 208 4.01 6.86 19.67
N ASP A 209 3.94 8.19 19.54
CA ASP A 209 3.10 9.03 20.39
C ASP A 209 1.62 8.65 20.23
N PHE A 210 1.17 8.43 18.98
CA PHE A 210 -0.17 7.94 18.71
C PHE A 210 -0.42 6.57 19.35
N PHE A 211 0.50 5.61 19.12
CA PHE A 211 0.37 4.25 19.63
C PHE A 211 0.30 4.20 21.16
N ALA A 212 1.12 5.01 21.86
CA ALA A 212 1.13 5.10 23.31
C ALA A 212 -0.21 5.62 23.87
N GLY A 213 -0.87 6.54 23.18
CA GLY A 213 -2.18 7.06 23.57
C GLY A 213 -3.34 6.07 23.40
N TYR A 214 -3.20 5.07 22.54
CA TYR A 214 -4.26 4.08 22.27
C TYR A 214 -4.09 2.74 22.98
N VAL A 215 -2.90 2.44 23.51
CA VAL A 215 -2.63 1.16 24.22
C VAL A 215 -2.90 1.29 25.73
N THR A 216 -3.22 2.49 26.20
CA THR A 216 -3.58 2.77 27.61
C THR A 216 -5.09 2.74 27.87
N GLU A 217 -5.91 2.44 26.87
CA GLU A 217 -7.35 2.16 26.98
C GLU A 217 -7.64 0.69 26.61
#